data_6946baf0cb90f89e61361c23ad3844b6
#
_entry.id   6946baf0cb90f89e61361c23ad3844b6
#
_cell.length_a   1.000
_cell.length_b   1.000
_cell.length_c   1.000
_cell.angle_alpha   90.00
_cell.angle_beta   90.00
_cell.angle_gamma   90.00
#
_symmetry.space_group_name_H-M   'P 1'
#
loop_
_entity.id
_entity.type
_entity.pdbx_description
1 polymer ?
#
loop_
_entity_poly.entity_id
_entity_poly.type
_entity_poly.pdbx_seq_one_letter_code
_entity_poly.pdbx_strand_id
1 'polypeptide(L)'
;MAPVPGYKAAALAVALLAVPGSALAEKKVAGAILPEEAEKIGENRFRVPKTYDEVLKFFRTVYGPGRYARRPIADTPSVKAVHIDNPEAKPGQWDGLNVYELKNENETRIFVLVKPK
;
A
#
# COMPACT_ATOMS: atom_id res chain seq x y z
N MET A 1 14.01 15.91 -41.36
CA MET A 1 13.91 15.62 -40.75
C MET A 1 13.65 15.14 -40.17
N ALA A 2 13.65 15.11 -40.27
CA ALA A 2 13.55 14.79 -39.44
C ALA A 2 13.36 14.21 -38.93
N PRO A 3 13.53 14.25 -38.99
CA PRO A 3 13.53 13.68 -38.24
C PRO A 3 13.36 13.11 -37.68
N VAL A 4 13.76 13.34 -37.76
CA VAL A 4 13.75 12.92 -36.92
C VAL A 4 13.44 12.31 -36.41
N PRO A 5 13.56 12.54 -36.68
CA PRO A 5 13.39 11.96 -35.88
C PRO A 5 13.07 11.24 -35.40
N GLY A 6 13.32 11.33 -35.57
CA GLY A 6 13.08 10.90 -34.68
C GLY A 6 12.94 10.16 -34.32
N TYR A 7 13.31 10.22 -34.17
CA TYR A 7 13.36 9.58 -33.38
C TYR A 7 13.10 9.31 -32.64
N LYS A 8 13.42 9.72 -32.95
CA LYS A 8 13.38 9.56 -31.94
C LYS A 8 12.73 9.14 -31.34
N ALA A 9 12.60 9.41 -31.53
CA ALA A 9 11.96 9.17 -30.81
C ALA A 9 11.69 8.16 -30.39
N ALA A 10 12.00 7.94 -30.56
CA ALA A 10 11.72 7.18 -29.88
C ALA A 10 11.88 6.66 -28.95
N ALA A 11 12.33 6.95 -28.91
CA ALA A 11 12.44 6.61 -27.86
C ALA A 11 11.99 6.44 -27.11
N LEU A 12 11.94 6.62 -27.25
CA LEU A 12 11.45 6.50 -26.27
C LEU A 12 10.79 5.81 -25.88
N ALA A 13 10.71 5.85 -26.16
CA ALA A 13 9.95 5.30 -25.61
C ALA A 13 10.15 4.28 -24.96
N VAL A 14 10.75 4.11 -24.97
CA VAL A 14 10.82 3.41 -24.15
C VAL A 14 10.79 3.22 -23.15
N ALA A 15 11.11 3.58 -23.06
CA ALA A 15 10.99 3.50 -21.97
C ALA A 15 10.14 3.10 -21.38
N LEU A 16 9.82 3.11 -21.77
CA LEU A 16 8.93 2.89 -21.05
C LEU A 16 8.62 1.79 -20.74
N LEU A 17 8.95 1.40 -21.11
CA LEU A 17 8.56 0.53 -20.62
C LEU A 17 8.94 -0.04 -19.56
N ALA A 18 9.60 0.16 -19.42
CA ALA A 18 9.79 -0.21 -18.35
C ALA A 18 9.22 -0.19 -17.35
N VAL A 19 9.05 0.18 -17.58
CA VAL A 19 8.46 0.39 -16.76
C VAL A 19 7.71 -0.19 -16.26
N PRO A 20 7.71 -0.25 -16.52
CA PRO A 20 6.79 -0.52 -15.97
C PRO A 20 6.57 -1.34 -15.03
N GLY A 21 6.72 -1.63 -15.14
CA GLY A 21 6.41 -2.08 -14.29
C GLY A 21 6.69 -2.05 -13.25
N SER A 22 7.14 -1.58 -13.30
CA SER A 22 7.23 -1.48 -12.46
C SER A 22 6.83 -1.43 -11.61
N ALA A 23 7.03 -1.51 -11.82
CA ALA A 23 6.68 -1.44 -11.27
C ALA A 23 6.17 -1.37 -10.55
N LEU A 24 5.92 -1.49 -10.87
CA LEU A 24 5.35 -1.20 -10.31
C LEU A 24 5.17 -1.29 -9.15
N ALA A 25 4.86 -0.94 -9.45
CA ALA A 25 5.59 -0.72 -8.32
C ALA A 25 4.91 -0.79 -7.00
N GLU A 26 5.51 -1.48 -6.12
CA GLU A 26 5.05 -1.58 -4.76
C GLU A 26 5.70 -0.49 -3.92
N LYS A 27 4.99 -0.03 -2.92
CA LYS A 27 5.54 0.88 -1.95
C LYS A 27 5.87 0.09 -0.70
N LYS A 28 7.07 0.29 -0.15
CA LYS A 28 7.47 -0.43 1.07
C LYS A 28 7.75 0.55 2.19
N VAL A 29 7.25 0.23 3.38
CA VAL A 29 7.43 1.04 4.59
C VAL A 29 7.79 0.09 5.73
N ALA A 30 8.99 0.22 6.26
CA ALA A 30 9.50 -0.68 7.30
C ALA A 30 9.38 -2.15 6.88
N GLY A 31 9.52 -2.42 5.59
CA GLY A 31 9.38 -3.75 5.02
C GLY A 31 7.96 -4.15 4.67
N ALA A 32 6.96 -3.37 5.05
CA ALA A 32 5.57 -3.68 4.69
C ALA A 32 5.30 -3.25 3.25
N ILE A 33 4.65 -4.12 2.50
CA ILE A 33 4.26 -3.83 1.12
C ILE A 33 2.89 -3.17 1.15
N LEU A 34 2.79 -1.97 0.59
CA LEU A 34 1.54 -1.21 0.53
C LEU A 34 1.10 -1.08 -0.92
N PRO A 35 -0.19 -0.79 -1.17
CA PRO A 35 -0.63 -0.47 -2.53
C PRO A 35 0.19 0.67 -3.08
N GLU A 36 0.52 0.63 -4.38
CA GLU A 36 1.37 1.65 -4.96
C GLU A 36 0.73 3.03 -4.91
N GLU A 37 -0.60 3.09 -4.88
CA GLU A 37 -1.33 4.36 -4.83
C GLU A 37 -1.33 4.98 -3.43
N ALA A 38 -0.79 4.28 -2.43
CA ALA A 38 -0.77 4.79 -1.06
C ALA A 38 0.00 6.09 -1.00
N GLU A 39 -0.60 7.09 -0.39
CA GLU A 39 -0.04 8.44 -0.30
C GLU A 39 0.25 8.77 1.15
N LYS A 40 1.48 9.13 1.45
CA LYS A 40 1.88 9.43 2.83
C LYS A 40 1.19 10.71 3.31
N ILE A 41 0.48 10.63 4.43
CA ILE A 41 -0.20 11.78 5.02
C ILE A 41 0.30 12.09 6.43
N GLY A 42 1.21 11.28 6.95
CA GLY A 42 1.80 11.50 8.26
C GLY A 42 2.83 10.42 8.52
N GLU A 43 3.38 10.42 9.73
CA GLU A 43 4.38 9.41 10.13
C GLU A 43 3.72 8.03 10.08
N ASN A 44 4.19 7.16 9.18
CA ASN A 44 3.67 5.79 9.03
C ASN A 44 2.17 5.73 8.72
N ARG A 45 1.60 6.82 8.22
CA ARG A 45 0.18 6.90 7.88
C ARG A 45 0.00 7.21 6.41
N PHE A 46 -0.91 6.49 5.78
CA PHE A 46 -1.12 6.58 4.35
C PHE A 46 -2.60 6.60 4.01
N ARG A 47 -2.94 7.35 2.98
CA ARG A 47 -4.28 7.37 2.42
C ARG A 47 -4.23 6.62 1.10
N VAL A 48 -5.26 5.81 0.82
CA VAL A 48 -5.31 5.04 -0.41
C VAL A 48 -6.59 5.39 -1.16
N PRO A 49 -6.50 5.81 -2.44
CA PRO A 49 -7.68 6.15 -3.23
C PRO A 49 -8.38 4.89 -3.76
N LYS A 50 -8.72 3.99 -2.85
CA LYS A 50 -9.41 2.74 -3.14
C LYS A 50 -10.38 2.48 -2.00
N THR A 51 -11.38 1.64 -2.26
CA THR A 51 -12.33 1.30 -1.20
C THR A 51 -11.66 0.44 -0.14
N TYR A 52 -12.26 0.44 1.03
CA TYR A 52 -11.81 -0.39 2.13
C TYR A 52 -11.70 -1.86 1.70
N ASP A 53 -12.73 -2.37 1.00
CA ASP A 53 -12.73 -3.76 0.55
C ASP A 53 -11.63 -4.04 -0.45
N GLU A 54 -11.33 -3.10 -1.34
CA GLU A 54 -10.24 -3.26 -2.30
C GLU A 54 -8.89 -3.33 -1.61
N VAL A 55 -8.69 -2.51 -0.59
CA VAL A 55 -7.44 -2.51 0.17
C VAL A 55 -7.31 -3.82 0.95
N LEU A 56 -8.38 -4.30 1.56
CA LEU A 56 -8.34 -5.58 2.25
C LEU A 56 -8.06 -6.72 1.29
N LYS A 57 -8.60 -6.66 0.07
CA LYS A 57 -8.33 -7.67 -0.95
C LYS A 57 -6.87 -7.67 -1.35
N PHE A 58 -6.27 -6.48 -1.49
CA PHE A 58 -4.85 -6.36 -1.78
C PHE A 58 -4.03 -7.08 -0.70
N PHE A 59 -4.34 -6.82 0.57
CA PHE A 59 -3.58 -7.43 1.65
C PHE A 59 -3.85 -8.93 1.80
N ARG A 60 -5.01 -9.43 1.39
CA ARG A 60 -5.23 -10.88 1.39
C ARG A 60 -4.30 -11.58 0.42
N THR A 61 -3.94 -10.89 -0.66
CA THR A 61 -3.02 -11.45 -1.65
C THR A 61 -1.58 -11.36 -1.17
N VAL A 62 -1.19 -10.22 -0.62
CA VAL A 62 0.20 -9.97 -0.21
C VAL A 62 0.51 -10.62 1.15
N TYR A 63 -0.42 -10.53 2.09
CA TYR A 63 -0.26 -11.06 3.44
C TYR A 63 -1.44 -11.96 3.77
N GLY A 64 -1.37 -13.21 3.31
CA GLY A 64 -2.47 -14.16 3.46
C GLY A 64 -2.83 -14.42 4.92
N PRO A 65 -4.11 -14.60 5.22
CA PRO A 65 -4.59 -14.73 6.62
C PRO A 65 -4.10 -15.96 7.36
N GLY A 66 -3.61 -16.98 6.64
CA GLY A 66 -3.07 -18.16 7.30
C GLY A 66 -1.81 -17.88 8.08
N ARG A 67 -1.05 -16.84 7.69
CA ARG A 67 0.21 -16.49 8.33
C ARG A 67 0.12 -15.13 9.02
N TYR A 68 -0.66 -14.23 8.46
CA TYR A 68 -0.80 -12.86 8.95
C TYR A 68 -2.24 -12.70 9.45
N ALA A 69 -2.45 -13.00 10.72
CA ALA A 69 -3.80 -13.02 11.29
C ALA A 69 -4.45 -11.65 11.25
N ARG A 70 -5.77 -11.63 11.10
CA ARG A 70 -6.55 -10.40 11.12
C ARG A 70 -7.46 -10.41 12.31
N ARG A 71 -7.69 -9.24 12.88
CA ARG A 71 -8.73 -9.08 13.88
C ARG A 71 -9.37 -7.70 13.73
N PRO A 72 -10.69 -7.63 13.83
CA PRO A 72 -11.36 -6.34 13.79
C PRO A 72 -11.01 -5.56 15.06
N ILE A 73 -10.76 -4.25 14.89
CA ILE A 73 -10.45 -3.39 16.03
C ILE A 73 -11.42 -2.23 16.18
N ALA A 74 -12.23 -1.97 15.17
CA ALA A 74 -13.28 -0.95 15.26
C ALA A 74 -14.35 -1.25 14.23
N ASP A 75 -15.60 -1.04 14.61
CA ASP A 75 -16.73 -1.16 13.71
C ASP A 75 -17.85 -0.29 14.28
N THR A 76 -17.72 1.02 14.04
CA THR A 76 -18.65 2.02 14.52
C THR A 76 -19.30 2.72 13.32
N PRO A 77 -20.31 3.56 13.55
CA PRO A 77 -20.91 4.32 12.44
C PRO A 77 -19.93 5.21 11.70
N SER A 78 -18.82 5.62 12.34
CA SER A 78 -17.86 6.53 11.71
C SER A 78 -16.56 5.88 11.29
N VAL A 79 -16.17 4.73 11.87
CA VAL A 79 -14.89 4.09 11.59
C VAL A 79 -15.05 2.59 11.52
N LYS A 80 -14.43 1.98 10.52
CA LYS A 80 -14.30 0.53 10.43
C LYS A 80 -12.81 0.24 10.30
N ALA A 81 -12.29 -0.71 11.07
CA ALA A 81 -10.85 -0.96 11.06
C ALA A 81 -10.54 -2.42 11.37
N VAL A 82 -9.46 -2.91 10.74
CA VAL A 82 -8.95 -4.24 10.98
C VAL A 82 -7.45 -4.15 11.19
N HIS A 83 -6.93 -5.00 12.08
CA HIS A 83 -5.49 -5.11 12.34
C HIS A 83 -4.97 -6.37 11.66
N ILE A 84 -3.87 -6.24 10.94
CA ILE A 84 -3.17 -7.37 10.32
C ILE A 84 -1.86 -7.54 11.06
N ASP A 85 -1.64 -8.72 11.61
CA ASP A 85 -0.49 -8.99 12.46
C ASP A 85 0.68 -9.57 11.68
N ASN A 86 1.90 -9.12 11.97
CA ASN A 86 3.12 -9.72 11.43
C ASN A 86 3.89 -10.40 12.55
N PRO A 87 3.67 -11.70 12.77
CA PRO A 87 4.29 -12.40 13.89
C PRO A 87 5.80 -12.60 13.74
N GLU A 88 6.34 -12.33 12.56
CA GLU A 88 7.77 -12.55 12.29
C GLU A 88 8.56 -11.26 12.29
N ALA A 89 7.99 -10.18 12.79
CA ALA A 89 8.64 -8.87 12.75
C ALA A 89 9.92 -8.87 13.60
N LYS A 90 10.96 -8.28 13.04
CA LYS A 90 12.20 -8.00 13.77
C LYS A 90 12.20 -6.53 14.16
N PRO A 91 13.02 -6.15 15.16
CA PRO A 91 13.08 -4.73 15.56
C PRO A 91 13.31 -3.82 14.36
N GLY A 92 12.56 -2.75 14.28
CA GLY A 92 12.63 -1.79 13.17
C GLY A 92 11.78 -2.18 11.97
N GLN A 93 11.18 -3.36 11.97
CA GLN A 93 10.29 -3.80 10.90
C GLN A 93 8.83 -3.63 11.32
N TRP A 94 7.94 -3.66 10.32
CA TRP A 94 6.51 -3.56 10.61
C TRP A 94 6.06 -4.80 11.38
N ASP A 95 5.27 -4.60 12.42
CA ASP A 95 4.71 -5.72 13.15
C ASP A 95 3.19 -5.76 13.07
N GLY A 96 2.58 -4.74 12.47
CA GLY A 96 1.16 -4.73 12.25
C GLY A 96 0.75 -3.64 11.28
N LEU A 97 -0.40 -3.84 10.65
CA LEU A 97 -1.02 -2.84 9.79
C LEU A 97 -2.43 -2.62 10.28
N ASN A 98 -2.79 -1.38 10.50
CA ASN A 98 -4.18 -1.04 10.77
C ASN A 98 -4.76 -0.46 9.49
N VAL A 99 -5.71 -1.18 8.90
CA VAL A 99 -6.43 -0.70 7.71
C VAL A 99 -7.76 -0.17 8.22
N TYR A 100 -8.06 1.08 7.93
CA TYR A 100 -9.28 1.67 8.46
C TYR A 100 -9.97 2.54 7.43
N GLU A 101 -11.27 2.65 7.60
CA GLU A 101 -12.13 3.47 6.76
C GLU A 101 -12.76 4.54 7.62
N LEU A 102 -12.62 5.80 7.20
CA LEU A 102 -13.34 6.91 7.81
C LEU A 102 -14.62 7.06 7.01
N LYS A 103 -15.71 6.52 7.55
CA LYS A 103 -16.96 6.40 6.79
C LYS A 103 -17.56 7.74 6.39
N ASN A 104 -17.46 8.73 7.25
CA ASN A 104 -17.99 10.06 6.95
C ASN A 104 -17.22 10.76 5.84
N GLU A 105 -15.96 10.38 5.64
CA GLU A 105 -15.12 10.99 4.63
C GLU A 105 -14.95 10.08 3.42
N ASN A 106 -15.50 8.87 3.48
CA ASN A 106 -15.37 7.88 2.43
C ASN A 106 -13.90 7.70 2.05
N GLU A 107 -13.05 7.57 3.07
CA GLU A 107 -11.61 7.54 2.87
C GLU A 107 -11.00 6.33 3.54
N THR A 108 -10.12 5.63 2.82
CA THR A 108 -9.42 4.45 3.33
C THR A 108 -7.98 4.83 3.66
N ARG A 109 -7.54 4.43 4.84
CA ARG A 109 -6.20 4.73 5.33
C ARG A 109 -5.50 3.50 5.88
N ILE A 110 -4.17 3.57 5.93
CA ILE A 110 -3.32 2.52 6.48
C ILE A 110 -2.37 3.15 7.49
N PHE A 111 -2.26 2.54 8.66
CA PHE A 111 -1.27 2.92 9.65
C PHE A 111 -0.30 1.75 9.81
N VAL A 112 0.98 1.99 9.58
CA VAL A 112 2.03 0.97 9.70
C VAL A 112 2.59 1.04 11.11
N LEU A 113 2.47 -0.05 11.85
CA LEU A 113 3.02 -0.16 13.20
C LEU A 113 4.39 -0.81 13.10
N VAL A 114 5.39 -0.19 13.71
CA VAL A 114 6.76 -0.65 13.62
C VAL A 114 7.22 -1.18 14.97
N LYS A 115 7.85 -2.34 14.95
CA LYS A 115 8.35 -2.96 16.19
C LYS A 115 9.51 -2.12 16.73
N PRO A 116 9.49 -1.77 18.03
CA PRO A 116 10.59 -0.99 18.61
C PRO A 116 11.94 -1.69 18.48
N LYS A 117 12.97 -0.89 18.31
CA LYS A 117 14.34 -1.41 18.21
C LYS A 117 14.97 -1.72 19.59
#